data_2f93aaf7bb0080b3032c3f06340e9992
#
_entry.id   2f93aaf7bb0080b3032c3f06340e9992
#
_cell.length_a   1.000
_cell.length_b   1.000
_cell.length_c   1.000
_cell.angle_alpha   90.00
_cell.angle_beta   90.00
_cell.angle_gamma   90.00
#
_symmetry.space_group_name_H-M   'P 1'
#
loop_
_entity.id
_entity.type
_entity.pdbx_description
1 polymer ?
#
loop_
_entity_poly.entity_id
_entity_poly.type
_entity_poly.pdbx_seq_one_letter_code
_entity_poly.pdbx_strand_id
1 'polypeptide(L)'
;NSSLTPAQYSRALHNLSEGLYKLVYVAPERLSTENFRTAVENLNISLIAVDEAHCVSQWGQDFRPDYLKIAEFAESLKNRPTIGAFTATATKAVRKDIAEHLHLIDPVRITTGFDRPNLYFGVQMPHSKALALLTLIEERPGKCGIVYCSTRRTVEEVDALLNDKGIPSTRYHAGLPEEE
;
A
#
# COMPACT_ATOMS: atom_id res chain seq x y z
N ASN A 1 -14.65 -2.83 -2.04
CA ASN A 1 -13.75 -3.33 -3.04
C ASN A 1 -14.39 -3.12 -4.43
N SER A 2 -13.60 -2.75 -5.44
CA SER A 2 -14.08 -2.52 -6.82
C SER A 2 -14.59 -3.80 -7.53
N SER A 3 -14.24 -4.97 -7.02
CA SER A 3 -14.69 -6.27 -7.56
C SER A 3 -16.08 -6.70 -7.08
N LEU A 4 -16.71 -5.97 -6.16
CA LEU A 4 -18.06 -6.29 -5.69
C LEU A 4 -19.11 -5.87 -6.71
N THR A 5 -20.08 -6.76 -6.98
CA THR A 5 -21.28 -6.38 -7.73
C THR A 5 -22.12 -5.40 -6.91
N PRO A 6 -23.01 -4.59 -7.54
CA PRO A 6 -23.90 -3.68 -6.81
C PRO A 6 -24.72 -4.39 -5.71
N ALA A 7 -25.22 -5.59 -5.97
CA ALA A 7 -25.98 -6.37 -4.99
C ALA A 7 -25.10 -6.82 -3.80
N GLN A 8 -23.88 -7.26 -4.06
CA GLN A 8 -22.92 -7.61 -3.01
C GLN A 8 -22.54 -6.40 -2.16
N TYR A 9 -22.34 -5.25 -2.80
CA TYR A 9 -22.02 -4.00 -2.11
C TYR A 9 -23.17 -3.55 -1.20
N SER A 10 -24.41 -3.55 -1.70
CA SER A 10 -25.59 -3.20 -0.89
C SER A 10 -25.75 -4.15 0.31
N ARG A 11 -25.55 -5.45 0.10
CA ARG A 11 -25.60 -6.44 1.18
C ARG A 11 -24.48 -6.21 2.22
N ALA A 12 -23.27 -5.85 1.76
CA ALA A 12 -22.17 -5.54 2.67
C ALA A 12 -22.44 -4.30 3.52
N LEU A 13 -23.04 -3.25 2.95
CA LEU A 13 -23.46 -2.05 3.69
C LEU A 13 -24.58 -2.36 4.71
N HIS A 14 -25.55 -3.16 4.33
CA HIS A 14 -26.60 -3.59 5.24
C HIS A 14 -26.01 -4.38 6.43
N ASN A 15 -25.16 -5.38 6.16
CA ASN A 15 -24.49 -6.15 7.23
C ASN A 15 -23.60 -5.24 8.11
N LEU A 16 -22.99 -4.22 7.52
CA LEU A 16 -22.22 -3.23 8.25
C LEU A 16 -23.11 -2.42 9.21
N SER A 17 -24.25 -1.92 8.75
CA SER A 17 -25.19 -1.16 9.59
C SER A 17 -25.77 -1.98 10.74
N GLU A 18 -25.90 -3.29 10.57
CA GLU A 18 -26.29 -4.24 11.62
C GLU A 18 -25.13 -4.62 12.58
N GLY A 19 -23.93 -4.05 12.39
CA GLY A 19 -22.79 -4.33 13.26
C GLY A 19 -22.22 -5.74 13.17
N LEU A 20 -22.50 -6.47 12.10
CA LEU A 20 -22.07 -7.86 11.92
C LEU A 20 -20.56 -8.00 11.67
N TYR A 21 -19.87 -6.91 11.31
CA TYR A 21 -18.44 -6.93 11.03
C TYR A 21 -17.62 -6.39 12.20
N LYS A 22 -16.61 -7.13 12.61
CA LYS A 22 -15.63 -6.71 13.61
C LYS A 22 -14.50 -5.87 12.99
N LEU A 23 -14.21 -6.11 11.71
CA LEU A 23 -13.17 -5.43 10.95
C LEU A 23 -13.70 -5.12 9.56
N VAL A 24 -13.46 -3.88 9.11
CA VAL A 24 -13.90 -3.40 7.79
C VAL A 24 -12.72 -2.75 7.08
N TYR A 25 -12.38 -3.26 5.91
CA TYR A 25 -11.42 -2.61 5.00
C TYR A 25 -12.17 -1.68 4.06
N VAL A 26 -11.78 -0.43 4.05
CA VAL A 26 -12.41 0.61 3.24
C VAL A 26 -11.36 1.50 2.60
N ALA A 27 -11.54 1.84 1.33
CA ALA A 27 -10.71 2.82 0.66
C ALA A 27 -11.15 4.24 1.05
N PRO A 28 -10.22 5.20 1.23
CA PRO A 28 -10.52 6.57 1.70
C PRO A 28 -11.60 7.27 0.87
N GLU A 29 -11.65 7.02 -0.44
CA GLU A 29 -12.65 7.59 -1.36
C GLU A 29 -14.10 7.25 -0.96
N ARG A 30 -14.30 6.11 -0.25
CA ARG A 30 -15.62 5.67 0.20
C ARG A 30 -16.12 6.42 1.43
N LEU A 31 -15.23 7.00 2.22
CA LEU A 31 -15.58 7.71 3.45
C LEU A 31 -16.49 8.92 3.22
N SER A 32 -16.45 9.48 2.00
CA SER A 32 -17.28 10.61 1.58
C SER A 32 -18.63 10.19 0.99
N THR A 33 -18.85 8.90 0.75
CA THR A 33 -20.09 8.45 0.11
C THR A 33 -21.24 8.39 1.11
N GLU A 34 -22.40 8.92 0.73
CA GLU A 34 -23.60 8.95 1.58
C GLU A 34 -23.97 7.55 2.09
N ASN A 35 -23.99 6.57 1.20
CA ASN A 35 -24.34 5.19 1.55
C ASN A 35 -23.43 4.60 2.64
N PHE A 36 -22.12 4.87 2.59
CA PHE A 36 -21.20 4.40 3.61
C PHE A 36 -21.40 5.17 4.93
N ARG A 37 -21.52 6.48 4.88
CA ARG A 37 -21.76 7.31 6.07
C ARG A 37 -23.05 6.89 6.80
N THR A 38 -24.13 6.69 6.08
CA THR A 38 -25.40 6.18 6.65
C THR A 38 -25.22 4.80 7.29
N ALA A 39 -24.49 3.89 6.64
CA ALA A 39 -24.27 2.55 7.17
C ALA A 39 -23.47 2.53 8.48
N VAL A 40 -22.63 3.53 8.73
CA VAL A 40 -21.80 3.60 9.95
C VAL A 40 -22.31 4.57 11.02
N GLU A 41 -23.31 5.35 10.72
CA GLU A 41 -23.81 6.47 11.56
C GLU A 41 -24.09 6.06 13.01
N ASN A 42 -24.67 4.88 13.20
CA ASN A 42 -25.05 4.37 14.53
C ASN A 42 -24.06 3.36 15.11
N LEU A 43 -22.94 3.11 14.43
CA LEU A 43 -21.93 2.17 14.90
C LEU A 43 -20.98 2.83 15.89
N ASN A 44 -20.56 2.06 16.88
CA ASN A 44 -19.49 2.47 17.78
C ASN A 44 -18.14 1.97 17.23
N ILE A 45 -17.50 2.80 16.41
CA ILE A 45 -16.18 2.52 15.83
C ILE A 45 -15.12 2.89 16.89
N SER A 46 -14.36 1.93 17.36
CA SER A 46 -13.34 2.13 18.39
C SER A 46 -11.98 2.55 17.85
N LEU A 47 -11.64 2.10 16.63
CA LEU A 47 -10.34 2.32 16.00
C LEU A 47 -10.46 2.54 14.51
N ILE A 48 -9.77 3.54 14.00
CA ILE A 48 -9.45 3.70 12.58
C ILE A 48 -7.95 3.47 12.41
N ALA A 49 -7.57 2.41 11.70
CA ALA A 49 -6.19 2.15 11.32
C ALA A 49 -5.96 2.69 9.90
N VAL A 50 -5.11 3.69 9.77
CA VAL A 50 -4.74 4.32 8.50
C VAL A 50 -3.44 3.71 8.04
N ASP A 51 -3.52 2.83 7.05
CA ASP A 51 -2.34 2.27 6.39
C ASP A 51 -1.83 3.25 5.32
N GLU A 52 -0.52 3.15 5.01
CA GLU A 52 0.16 4.09 4.12
C GLU A 52 -0.12 5.57 4.45
N ALA A 53 -0.12 5.89 5.75
CA ALA A 53 -0.50 7.21 6.24
C ALA A 53 0.34 8.37 5.64
N HIS A 54 1.50 8.07 5.02
CA HIS A 54 2.29 9.06 4.30
C HIS A 54 1.53 9.69 3.11
N CYS A 55 0.47 9.04 2.63
CA CYS A 55 -0.38 9.55 1.56
C CYS A 55 -1.14 10.84 1.93
N VAL A 56 -1.22 11.23 3.21
CA VAL A 56 -1.80 12.53 3.61
C VAL A 56 -0.89 13.71 3.29
N SER A 57 0.40 13.47 3.11
CA SER A 57 1.43 14.51 2.95
C SER A 57 1.76 14.75 1.48
N GLN A 58 1.74 16.01 1.05
CA GLN A 58 2.23 16.41 -0.27
C GLN A 58 3.74 16.17 -0.46
N TRP A 59 4.47 16.01 0.62
CA TRP A 59 5.88 15.67 0.64
C TRP A 59 6.12 14.15 0.70
N GLY A 60 5.04 13.35 0.73
CA GLY A 60 5.09 11.89 0.63
C GLY A 60 5.34 11.43 -0.80
N GLN A 61 5.67 10.16 -0.97
CA GLN A 61 5.93 9.57 -2.30
C GLN A 61 4.66 9.39 -3.14
N ASP A 62 3.49 9.30 -2.50
CA ASP A 62 2.20 9.02 -3.15
C ASP A 62 1.09 9.82 -2.42
N PHE A 63 1.01 11.12 -2.72
CA PHE A 63 -0.04 11.97 -2.14
C PHE A 63 -1.41 11.61 -2.72
N ARG A 64 -2.38 11.35 -1.82
CA ARG A 64 -3.77 11.05 -2.18
C ARG A 64 -4.73 11.99 -1.45
N PRO A 65 -5.39 12.92 -2.17
CA PRO A 65 -6.28 13.91 -1.56
C PRO A 65 -7.38 13.33 -0.67
N ASP A 66 -7.88 12.12 -0.99
CA ASP A 66 -8.93 11.48 -0.22
C ASP A 66 -8.49 11.06 1.20
N TYR A 67 -7.17 10.91 1.43
CA TYR A 67 -6.66 10.67 2.78
C TYR A 67 -6.89 11.85 3.73
N LEU A 68 -6.96 13.08 3.22
CA LEU A 68 -7.27 14.27 4.02
C LEU A 68 -8.69 14.23 4.61
N LYS A 69 -9.58 13.46 4.00
CA LYS A 69 -10.98 13.30 4.46
C LYS A 69 -11.13 12.35 5.66
N ILE A 70 -10.08 11.62 6.03
CA ILE A 70 -10.11 10.64 7.12
C ILE A 70 -10.36 11.34 8.46
N ALA A 71 -9.70 12.46 8.70
CA ALA A 71 -9.90 13.23 9.94
C ALA A 71 -11.33 13.75 10.05
N GLU A 72 -11.86 14.38 8.99
CA GLU A 72 -13.24 14.86 8.92
C GLU A 72 -14.24 13.72 9.15
N PHE A 73 -14.01 12.57 8.53
CA PHE A 73 -14.83 11.38 8.73
C PHE A 73 -14.83 10.95 10.21
N ALA A 74 -13.64 10.82 10.82
CA ALA A 74 -13.51 10.42 12.22
C ALA A 74 -14.23 11.39 13.18
N GLU A 75 -14.18 12.68 12.89
CA GLU A 75 -14.85 13.74 13.68
C GLU A 75 -16.36 13.76 13.47
N SER A 76 -16.84 13.31 12.32
CA SER A 76 -18.28 13.22 12.02
C SER A 76 -19.00 12.08 12.74
N LEU A 77 -18.25 11.11 13.28
CA LEU A 77 -18.81 9.99 14.02
C LEU A 77 -19.29 10.42 15.40
N LYS A 78 -20.36 9.79 15.90
CA LYS A 78 -20.96 10.09 17.22
C LYS A 78 -19.93 10.05 18.36
N ASN A 79 -19.01 9.10 18.31
CA ASN A 79 -17.86 9.00 19.20
C ASN A 79 -16.61 8.96 18.34
N ARG A 80 -15.72 9.95 18.50
CA ARG A 80 -14.47 9.99 17.76
C ARG A 80 -13.62 8.77 18.12
N PRO A 81 -13.26 7.90 17.15
CA PRO A 81 -12.44 6.72 17.40
C PRO A 81 -10.98 7.08 17.67
N THR A 82 -10.25 6.15 18.28
CA THR A 82 -8.78 6.23 18.26
C THR A 82 -8.28 6.11 16.82
N ILE A 83 -7.29 6.93 16.44
CA ILE A 83 -6.67 6.86 15.11
C ILE A 83 -5.26 6.30 15.28
N GLY A 84 -4.97 5.19 14.59
CA GLY A 84 -3.64 4.64 14.43
C GLY A 84 -3.15 4.89 13.00
N ALA A 85 -2.01 5.59 12.84
CA ALA A 85 -1.40 5.89 11.55
C ALA A 85 -0.14 5.05 11.34
N PHE A 86 -0.11 4.29 10.26
CA PHE A 86 0.98 3.35 9.96
C PHE A 86 1.59 3.69 8.60
N THR A 87 2.91 3.65 8.53
CA THR A 87 3.65 3.84 7.27
C THR A 87 5.05 3.25 7.38
N ALA A 88 5.54 2.66 6.30
CA ALA A 88 6.92 2.20 6.21
C ALA A 88 7.91 3.34 5.90
N THR A 89 7.42 4.44 5.31
CA THR A 89 8.26 5.51 4.76
C THR A 89 7.78 6.88 5.22
N ALA A 90 8.40 7.45 6.25
CA ALA A 90 8.05 8.79 6.68
C ALA A 90 9.28 9.57 7.17
N THR A 91 9.61 10.66 6.47
CA THR A 91 10.58 11.66 6.95
C THR A 91 10.03 12.40 8.16
N LYS A 92 10.87 13.22 8.81
CA LYS A 92 10.40 14.05 9.93
C LYS A 92 9.26 15.00 9.52
N ALA A 93 9.32 15.57 8.30
CA ALA A 93 8.29 16.45 7.76
C ALA A 93 6.98 15.67 7.55
N VAL A 94 7.04 14.54 6.85
CA VAL A 94 5.86 13.68 6.61
C VAL A 94 5.20 13.23 7.93
N ARG A 95 5.99 12.90 8.96
CA ARG A 95 5.43 12.54 10.28
C ARG A 95 4.69 13.67 10.97
N LYS A 96 5.14 14.92 10.75
CA LYS A 96 4.43 16.10 11.25
C LYS A 96 3.11 16.26 10.52
N ASP A 97 3.12 16.18 9.20
CA ASP A 97 1.91 16.28 8.36
C ASP A 97 0.89 15.19 8.71
N ILE A 98 1.34 13.95 8.95
CA ILE A 98 0.45 12.85 9.39
C ILE A 98 -0.28 13.25 10.68
N ALA A 99 0.43 13.78 11.67
CA ALA A 99 -0.17 14.17 12.93
C ALA A 99 -1.16 15.35 12.76
N GLU A 100 -0.81 16.33 11.93
CA GLU A 100 -1.63 17.51 11.65
C GLU A 100 -2.87 17.16 10.83
N HIS A 101 -2.71 16.48 9.69
CA HIS A 101 -3.82 16.19 8.78
C HIS A 101 -4.78 15.09 9.27
N LEU A 102 -4.31 14.18 10.11
CA LEU A 102 -5.19 13.20 10.75
C LEU A 102 -5.73 13.70 12.10
N HIS A 103 -5.42 14.95 12.48
CA HIS A 103 -5.83 15.56 13.76
C HIS A 103 -5.52 14.67 14.96
N LEU A 104 -4.31 14.06 15.01
CA LEU A 104 -3.94 13.15 16.09
C LEU A 104 -3.79 13.94 17.41
N ILE A 105 -4.43 13.48 18.47
CA ILE A 105 -4.41 14.10 19.80
C ILE A 105 -3.42 13.36 20.65
N ASP A 106 -2.38 14.06 21.14
CA ASP A 106 -1.30 13.52 21.98
C ASP A 106 -0.75 12.14 21.52
N PRO A 107 -0.34 12.02 20.23
CA PRO A 107 -0.02 10.73 19.65
C PRO A 107 1.25 10.12 20.27
N VAL A 108 1.16 8.86 20.63
CA VAL A 108 2.36 8.04 20.88
C VAL A 108 3.06 7.78 19.55
N ARG A 109 4.34 8.13 19.47
CA ARG A 109 5.14 7.98 18.25
C ARG A 109 6.17 6.87 18.42
N ILE A 110 6.02 5.82 17.63
CA ILE A 110 6.96 4.70 17.60
C ILE A 110 7.67 4.73 16.25
N THR A 111 8.98 4.75 16.26
CA THR A 111 9.81 4.66 15.06
C THR A 111 10.78 3.52 15.24
N THR A 112 10.65 2.48 14.44
CA THR A 112 11.64 1.41 14.34
C THR A 112 12.73 1.83 13.35
N GLY A 113 13.97 1.39 13.57
CA GLY A 113 15.07 1.67 12.65
C GLY A 113 14.86 1.05 11.28
N PHE A 114 15.45 1.67 10.25
CA PHE A 114 15.48 1.14 8.89
C PHE A 114 16.59 0.09 8.70
N ASP A 115 17.47 -0.05 9.69
CA ASP A 115 18.58 -0.97 9.61
C ASP A 115 18.07 -2.42 9.65
N ARG A 116 18.46 -3.17 8.64
CA ARG A 116 18.16 -4.59 8.49
C ARG A 116 19.47 -5.34 8.31
N PRO A 117 20.08 -5.83 9.38
CA PRO A 117 21.40 -6.43 9.34
C PRO A 117 21.48 -7.70 8.47
N ASN A 118 20.34 -8.27 8.11
CA ASN A 118 20.22 -9.40 7.18
C ASN A 118 20.11 -8.98 5.70
N LEU A 119 20.08 -7.68 5.39
CA LEU A 119 20.04 -7.19 4.01
C LEU A 119 21.36 -6.52 3.64
N TYR A 120 21.87 -6.88 2.49
CA TYR A 120 23.01 -6.23 1.87
C TYR A 120 22.54 -5.36 0.70
N PHE A 121 22.98 -4.09 0.69
CA PHE A 121 22.72 -3.15 -0.40
C PHE A 121 24.05 -2.91 -1.15
N GLY A 122 24.07 -3.24 -2.44
CA GLY A 122 25.21 -2.99 -3.32
C GLY A 122 24.78 -2.14 -4.52
N VAL A 123 25.63 -1.23 -4.95
CA VAL A 123 25.45 -0.45 -6.18
C VAL A 123 26.54 -0.81 -7.15
N GLN A 124 26.17 -1.17 -8.37
CA GLN A 124 27.09 -1.46 -9.45
C GLN A 124 26.75 -0.58 -10.66
N MET A 125 27.77 -0.16 -11.38
CA MET A 125 27.63 0.59 -12.65
C MET A 125 28.27 -0.22 -13.81
N PRO A 126 27.66 -1.33 -14.23
CA PRO A 126 28.22 -2.21 -15.24
C PRO A 126 28.07 -1.60 -16.63
N HIS A 127 29.00 -1.90 -17.54
CA HIS A 127 28.85 -1.58 -18.96
C HIS A 127 27.66 -2.30 -19.60
N SER A 128 27.36 -3.52 -19.15
CA SER A 128 26.21 -4.32 -19.57
C SER A 128 25.42 -4.78 -18.36
N LYS A 129 24.20 -4.28 -18.20
CA LYS A 129 23.28 -4.72 -17.14
C LYS A 129 22.87 -6.17 -17.31
N ALA A 130 22.73 -6.66 -18.55
CA ALA A 130 22.36 -8.03 -18.84
C ALA A 130 23.44 -9.02 -18.36
N LEU A 131 24.72 -8.75 -18.67
CA LEU A 131 25.84 -9.58 -18.20
C LEU A 131 25.95 -9.55 -16.66
N ALA A 132 25.84 -8.37 -16.06
CA ALA A 132 25.88 -8.25 -14.60
C ALA A 132 24.74 -9.05 -13.92
N LEU A 133 23.54 -9.04 -14.49
CA LEU A 133 22.42 -9.83 -13.99
C LEU A 133 22.74 -11.35 -14.06
N LEU A 134 23.24 -11.83 -15.19
CA LEU A 134 23.60 -13.25 -15.34
C LEU A 134 24.67 -13.64 -14.32
N THR A 135 25.73 -12.86 -14.17
CA THR A 135 26.78 -13.09 -13.16
C THR A 135 26.20 -13.14 -11.74
N LEU A 136 25.31 -12.20 -11.39
CA LEU A 136 24.65 -12.19 -10.07
C LEU A 136 23.83 -13.45 -9.80
N ILE A 137 23.18 -14.00 -10.82
CA ILE A 137 22.41 -15.24 -10.71
C ILE A 137 23.34 -16.45 -10.57
N GLU A 138 24.40 -16.53 -11.40
CA GLU A 138 25.41 -17.58 -11.35
C GLU A 138 26.12 -17.67 -9.99
N GLU A 139 26.40 -16.53 -9.36
CA GLU A 139 26.96 -16.45 -8.00
C GLU A 139 26.01 -16.94 -6.91
N ARG A 140 24.71 -17.13 -7.20
CA ARG A 140 23.67 -17.47 -6.22
C ARG A 140 22.83 -18.68 -6.65
N PRO A 141 23.46 -19.84 -6.87
CA PRO A 141 22.77 -21.01 -7.39
C PRO A 141 21.64 -21.45 -6.44
N GLY A 142 20.49 -21.77 -7.01
CA GLY A 142 19.32 -22.24 -6.28
C GLY A 142 18.61 -21.17 -5.43
N LYS A 143 18.96 -19.88 -5.60
CA LYS A 143 18.24 -18.77 -4.95
C LYS A 143 17.21 -18.16 -5.87
N CYS A 144 16.07 -17.77 -5.30
CA CYS A 144 15.08 -16.96 -5.99
C CYS A 144 15.50 -15.49 -5.99
N GLY A 145 15.15 -14.76 -7.07
CA GLY A 145 15.42 -13.33 -7.20
C GLY A 145 14.24 -12.59 -7.80
N ILE A 146 14.19 -11.28 -7.58
CA ILE A 146 13.24 -10.37 -8.23
C ILE A 146 14.05 -9.30 -8.96
N VAL A 147 13.75 -9.10 -10.24
CA VAL A 147 14.38 -8.08 -11.08
C VAL A 147 13.38 -7.00 -11.39
N TYR A 148 13.60 -5.80 -10.85
CA TYR A 148 12.78 -4.64 -11.17
C TYR A 148 13.30 -3.92 -12.40
N CYS A 149 12.42 -3.69 -13.38
CA CYS A 149 12.73 -2.98 -14.60
C CYS A 149 11.92 -1.68 -14.70
N SER A 150 12.49 -0.67 -15.33
CA SER A 150 11.84 0.65 -15.48
C SER A 150 10.71 0.68 -16.52
N THR A 151 10.68 -0.28 -17.45
CA THR A 151 9.66 -0.35 -18.51
C THR A 151 9.19 -1.77 -18.74
N ARG A 152 7.95 -1.92 -19.24
CA ARG A 152 7.37 -3.22 -19.65
C ARG A 152 8.26 -3.93 -20.69
N ARG A 153 8.74 -3.18 -21.67
CA ARG A 153 9.65 -3.71 -22.70
C ARG A 153 10.91 -4.33 -22.09
N THR A 154 11.52 -3.67 -21.11
CA THR A 154 12.71 -4.21 -20.44
C THR A 154 12.38 -5.47 -19.63
N VAL A 155 11.16 -5.57 -19.05
CA VAL A 155 10.71 -6.82 -18.39
C VAL A 155 10.68 -7.97 -19.38
N GLU A 156 10.06 -7.76 -20.56
CA GLU A 156 10.01 -8.78 -21.62
C GLU A 156 11.40 -9.19 -22.13
N GLU A 157 12.28 -8.20 -22.36
CA GLU A 157 13.65 -8.44 -22.81
C GLU A 157 14.49 -9.25 -21.80
N VAL A 158 14.32 -8.96 -20.50
CA VAL A 158 15.02 -9.69 -19.43
C VAL A 158 14.47 -11.10 -19.26
N ASP A 159 13.16 -11.28 -19.31
CA ASP A 159 12.54 -12.60 -19.23
C ASP A 159 12.98 -13.49 -20.40
N ALA A 160 12.94 -12.96 -21.63
CA ALA A 160 13.43 -13.68 -22.81
C ALA A 160 14.92 -14.06 -22.69
N LEU A 161 15.77 -13.15 -22.23
CA LEU A 161 17.19 -13.40 -22.00
C LEU A 161 17.43 -14.55 -21.00
N LEU A 162 16.72 -14.55 -19.87
CA LEU A 162 16.88 -15.57 -18.84
C LEU A 162 16.43 -16.94 -19.34
N ASN A 163 15.28 -17.01 -20.01
CA ASN A 163 14.77 -18.24 -20.59
C ASN A 163 15.69 -18.79 -21.70
N ASP A 164 16.26 -17.92 -22.56
CA ASP A 164 17.27 -18.32 -23.56
C ASP A 164 18.52 -18.94 -22.94
N LYS A 165 18.89 -18.50 -21.75
CA LYS A 165 20.01 -19.06 -20.96
C LYS A 165 19.62 -20.26 -20.11
N GLY A 166 18.39 -20.76 -20.22
CA GLY A 166 17.90 -21.89 -19.43
C GLY A 166 17.67 -21.56 -17.95
N ILE A 167 17.56 -20.30 -17.61
CA ILE A 167 17.23 -19.82 -16.26
C ILE A 167 15.70 -19.61 -16.19
N PRO A 168 14.96 -20.43 -15.43
CA PRO A 168 13.51 -20.30 -15.33
C PRO A 168 13.14 -18.94 -14.77
N SER A 169 12.33 -18.18 -15.51
CA SER A 169 11.81 -16.88 -15.09
C SER A 169 10.36 -16.71 -15.50
N THR A 170 9.69 -15.79 -14.86
CA THR A 170 8.36 -15.30 -15.24
C THR A 170 8.33 -13.80 -15.12
N ARG A 171 7.48 -13.16 -15.90
CA ARG A 171 7.32 -11.70 -15.94
C ARG A 171 6.04 -11.26 -15.26
N TYR A 172 6.03 -10.06 -14.73
CA TYR A 172 4.85 -9.43 -14.19
C TYR A 172 4.81 -7.93 -14.52
N HIS A 173 3.76 -7.48 -15.19
CA HIS A 173 3.49 -6.06 -15.41
C HIS A 173 2.01 -5.84 -15.82
N ALA A 174 1.50 -4.60 -15.67
CA ALA A 174 0.10 -4.24 -15.89
C ALA A 174 -0.40 -4.37 -17.36
N GLY A 175 0.41 -4.87 -18.29
CA GLY A 175 0.02 -5.14 -19.68
C GLY A 175 -0.19 -6.63 -19.98
N LEU A 176 -0.04 -7.49 -18.97
CA LEU A 176 -0.33 -8.92 -19.12
C LEU A 176 -1.84 -9.16 -19.04
N PRO A 177 -2.37 -10.21 -19.74
CA PRO A 177 -3.74 -10.68 -19.53
C PRO A 177 -3.97 -11.12 -18.07
N GLU A 178 -5.22 -11.04 -17.59
CA GLU A 178 -5.57 -11.45 -16.21
C GLU A 178 -5.36 -12.95 -15.94
N GLU A 179 -5.12 -13.74 -16.99
CA GLU A 179 -4.96 -15.21 -16.92
C GLU A 179 -3.48 -15.65 -16.87
N GLU A 180 -2.50 -14.74 -17.01
CA GLU A 180 -1.08 -14.95 -16.80
C GLU A 180 -0.62 -14.41 -15.42
#